data_2b817074f77b21044d25fa6c0fd77c88
#
_entry.id   2b817074f77b21044d25fa6c0fd77c88
#
_cell.length_a   1.000
_cell.length_b   1.000
_cell.length_c   1.000
_cell.angle_alpha   90.00
_cell.angle_beta   90.00
_cell.angle_gamma   90.00
#
_symmetry.space_group_name_H-M   'P 1'
#
loop_
_entity.id
_entity.type
_entity.pdbx_description
1 polymer ?
#
loop_
_entity_poly.entity_id
_entity_poly.type
_entity_poly.pdbx_seq_one_letter_code
_entity_poly.pdbx_strand_id
1 'polypeptide(L)'
;MNTTLRFGFFFALMLLLGTKNCAAQNLDIHFNGFGFMDNREYRAFPDRSHTFSGARAALDLGVNLDSVNHFRFGVNGIHEFGANPFFLKADPVIYYNFTGKKGWTFDIGSFPRQDLITDYPIALLNDTLLYYRPNIQGLLTSYQSPWGKETIWIDWVSRQTATDREQFIFGASGKYLPNPSGPFFLSHYFMLLHDAGAGILLPNDYIRDNGGGQIRVGLDFSHKTFLDSLTIEAGGMISLERERGITGLQTPKGFVAELFLNHRHFGLKDNFYAGQGHHLTYGDYFYSKKLYNRLDIIYTPFIYNNIRGSFILSFHQSPGNLGDSQQAFRLTYDIGRKNLVRFKD
;
A
#
# COMPACT_ATOMS: atom_id res chain seq x y z
N MET A 1 -32.33 8.18 -23.70
CA MET A 1 -32.67 6.89 -23.08
C MET A 1 -32.25 6.97 -21.63
N ASN A 2 -33.24 7.07 -20.73
CA ASN A 2 -33.07 7.46 -19.33
C ASN A 2 -32.13 6.53 -18.55
N THR A 3 -31.25 7.11 -17.73
CA THR A 3 -30.29 6.42 -16.85
C THR A 3 -30.95 5.40 -15.92
N THR A 4 -32.18 5.63 -15.49
CA THR A 4 -33.01 4.71 -14.70
C THR A 4 -33.35 3.39 -15.44
N LEU A 5 -33.53 3.44 -16.77
CA LEU A 5 -33.80 2.23 -17.55
C LEU A 5 -32.56 1.33 -17.69
N ARG A 6 -31.36 1.90 -17.71
CA ARG A 6 -30.09 1.15 -17.77
C ARG A 6 -29.77 0.43 -16.46
N PHE A 7 -30.05 1.06 -15.33
CA PHE A 7 -29.91 0.41 -14.02
C PHE A 7 -30.89 -0.74 -13.82
N GLY A 8 -32.16 -0.55 -14.24
CA GLY A 8 -33.17 -1.60 -14.22
C GLY A 8 -32.85 -2.80 -15.10
N PHE A 9 -32.26 -2.57 -16.27
CA PHE A 9 -31.88 -3.64 -17.20
C PHE A 9 -30.68 -4.44 -16.68
N PHE A 10 -29.69 -3.78 -16.08
CA PHE A 10 -28.54 -4.45 -15.46
C PHE A 10 -28.93 -5.29 -14.22
N PHE A 11 -29.86 -4.76 -13.41
CA PHE A 11 -30.39 -5.49 -12.25
C PHE A 11 -31.27 -6.66 -12.65
N ALA A 12 -32.07 -6.52 -13.71
CA ALA A 12 -32.88 -7.60 -14.28
C ALA A 12 -32.03 -8.65 -14.98
N LEU A 13 -30.92 -8.26 -15.63
CA LEU A 13 -29.97 -9.19 -16.22
C LEU A 13 -29.20 -10.01 -15.17
N MET A 14 -28.85 -9.40 -14.04
CA MET A 14 -28.30 -10.11 -12.87
C MET A 14 -29.31 -11.11 -12.28
N LEU A 15 -30.59 -10.76 -12.23
CA LEU A 15 -31.65 -11.65 -11.74
C LEU A 15 -31.93 -12.82 -12.72
N LEU A 16 -31.78 -12.59 -14.04
CA LEU A 16 -31.97 -13.64 -15.05
C LEU A 16 -30.78 -14.59 -15.19
N LEU A 17 -29.58 -14.18 -14.82
CA LEU A 17 -28.41 -15.07 -14.75
C LEU A 17 -28.42 -15.95 -13.49
N GLY A 18 -29.34 -15.69 -12.56
CA GLY A 18 -29.45 -16.38 -11.26
C GLY A 18 -30.22 -17.70 -11.23
N THR A 19 -30.65 -18.27 -12.36
CA THR A 19 -31.51 -19.45 -12.35
C THR A 19 -30.81 -20.83 -12.42
N LYS A 20 -29.49 -20.86 -12.18
CA LYS A 20 -28.82 -22.16 -11.93
C LYS A 20 -28.14 -22.09 -10.58
N ASN A 21 -28.76 -22.63 -9.55
CA ASN A 21 -28.23 -23.02 -8.23
C ASN A 21 -26.89 -22.42 -7.79
N CYS A 22 -26.69 -21.10 -7.94
CA CYS A 22 -25.59 -20.37 -7.35
C CYS A 22 -26.09 -19.74 -6.05
N ALA A 23 -26.46 -20.57 -5.07
CA ALA A 23 -26.76 -20.10 -3.74
C ALA A 23 -25.43 -19.69 -3.09
N ALA A 24 -25.34 -18.47 -2.56
CA ALA A 24 -24.20 -18.08 -1.75
C ALA A 24 -24.08 -19.05 -0.57
N GLN A 25 -22.85 -19.56 -0.33
CA GLN A 25 -22.64 -20.52 0.78
C GLN A 25 -22.73 -19.83 2.12
N ASN A 26 -22.27 -18.57 2.21
CA ASN A 26 -22.37 -17.79 3.43
C ASN A 26 -22.28 -16.27 3.19
N LEU A 27 -22.77 -15.52 4.17
CA LEU A 27 -22.50 -14.11 4.34
C LEU A 27 -21.52 -13.91 5.49
N ASP A 28 -20.58 -13.01 5.32
CA ASP A 28 -19.64 -12.61 6.36
C ASP A 28 -19.59 -11.09 6.52
N ILE A 29 -19.05 -10.64 7.65
CA ILE A 29 -18.76 -9.24 7.94
C ILE A 29 -17.31 -9.10 8.35
N HIS A 30 -16.71 -8.01 7.96
CA HIS A 30 -15.36 -7.62 8.33
C HIS A 30 -15.34 -6.17 8.80
N PHE A 31 -14.64 -5.92 9.90
CA PHE A 31 -14.37 -4.57 10.39
C PHE A 31 -12.87 -4.42 10.62
N ASN A 32 -12.32 -3.34 10.10
CA ASN A 32 -10.93 -2.94 10.27
C ASN A 32 -10.87 -1.47 10.71
N GLY A 33 -10.12 -1.20 11.76
CA GLY A 33 -9.90 0.15 12.29
C GLY A 33 -8.41 0.49 12.29
N PHE A 34 -8.09 1.76 12.01
CA PHE A 34 -6.74 2.27 12.00
C PHE A 34 -6.71 3.69 12.57
N GLY A 35 -6.12 3.87 13.74
CA GLY A 35 -5.84 5.18 14.34
C GLY A 35 -4.39 5.56 14.12
N PHE A 36 -4.12 6.85 13.87
CA PHE A 36 -2.77 7.34 13.63
C PHE A 36 -2.56 8.73 14.22
N MET A 37 -1.35 8.95 14.71
CA MET A 37 -0.74 10.24 15.00
C MET A 37 0.68 10.19 14.44
N ASP A 38 1.09 11.18 13.66
CA ASP A 38 2.36 11.23 12.96
C ASP A 38 2.85 12.68 12.94
N ASN A 39 3.76 13.01 13.86
CA ASN A 39 4.37 14.33 13.97
C ASN A 39 5.73 14.31 13.28
N ARG A 40 5.93 15.18 12.30
CA ARG A 40 7.11 15.29 11.46
C ARG A 40 7.81 16.62 11.71
N GLU A 41 9.03 16.56 12.19
CA GLU A 41 9.89 17.67 12.51
C GLU A 41 11.09 17.67 11.53
N TYR A 42 10.92 18.29 10.36
CA TYR A 42 11.89 18.20 9.27
C TYR A 42 12.52 19.56 8.95
N ARG A 43 13.78 19.73 9.30
CA ARG A 43 14.58 20.92 8.97
C ARG A 43 15.09 20.91 7.54
N ALA A 44 15.38 19.70 7.01
CA ALA A 44 15.81 19.51 5.61
C ALA A 44 14.69 19.82 4.62
N PHE A 45 13.43 19.70 5.05
CA PHE A 45 12.22 19.93 4.26
C PHE A 45 11.14 20.60 5.12
N PRO A 46 11.28 21.91 5.45
CA PRO A 46 10.35 22.60 6.36
C PRO A 46 8.90 22.62 5.86
N ASP A 47 8.70 22.66 4.55
CA ASP A 47 7.38 22.58 3.90
C ASP A 47 6.69 21.20 4.07
N ARG A 48 7.44 20.20 4.53
CA ARG A 48 6.95 18.86 4.83
C ARG A 48 6.82 18.57 6.33
N SER A 49 7.24 19.50 7.19
CA SER A 49 6.97 19.42 8.62
C SER A 49 5.47 19.57 8.85
N HIS A 50 4.84 18.50 9.35
CA HIS A 50 3.39 18.45 9.50
C HIS A 50 2.98 17.38 10.51
N THR A 51 1.90 17.63 11.26
CA THR A 51 1.29 16.64 12.13
C THR A 51 0.03 16.09 11.48
N PHE A 52 0.05 14.79 11.18
CA PHE A 52 -1.12 14.06 10.74
C PHE A 52 -1.75 13.33 11.93
N SER A 53 -3.04 13.45 12.12
CA SER A 53 -3.74 12.70 13.17
C SER A 53 -5.16 12.38 12.77
N GLY A 54 -5.60 11.16 13.04
CA GLY A 54 -6.92 10.76 12.63
C GLY A 54 -7.24 9.30 12.92
N ALA A 55 -8.42 8.91 12.51
CA ALA A 55 -8.86 7.53 12.56
C ALA A 55 -9.57 7.15 11.27
N ARG A 56 -9.38 5.92 10.86
CA ARG A 56 -10.04 5.29 9.73
C ARG A 56 -10.77 4.06 10.18
N ALA A 57 -11.98 3.85 9.67
CA ALA A 57 -12.76 2.66 9.91
C ALA A 57 -13.30 2.11 8.58
N ALA A 58 -13.09 0.83 8.34
CA ALA A 58 -13.63 0.11 7.21
C ALA A 58 -14.60 -0.98 7.71
N LEU A 59 -15.77 -1.02 7.10
CA LEU A 59 -16.77 -2.05 7.33
C LEU A 59 -17.20 -2.61 5.98
N ASP A 60 -17.08 -3.92 5.79
CA ASP A 60 -17.57 -4.59 4.61
C ASP A 60 -18.36 -5.87 4.91
N LEU A 61 -19.30 -6.18 4.03
CA LEU A 61 -20.06 -7.40 3.97
C LEU A 61 -19.52 -8.26 2.84
N GLY A 62 -19.40 -9.55 3.07
CA GLY A 62 -18.96 -10.52 2.09
C GLY A 62 -20.06 -11.48 1.70
N VAL A 63 -20.21 -11.70 0.40
CA VAL A 63 -21.03 -12.76 -0.19
C VAL A 63 -20.08 -13.79 -0.77
N ASN A 64 -20.02 -14.99 -0.18
CA ASN A 64 -19.17 -16.07 -0.63
C ASN A 64 -20.00 -17.04 -1.45
N LEU A 65 -19.76 -17.07 -2.76
CA LEU A 65 -20.48 -18.00 -3.67
C LEU A 65 -19.99 -19.42 -3.48
N ASP A 66 -18.69 -19.58 -3.26
CA ASP A 66 -18.02 -20.84 -2.98
C ASP A 66 -16.73 -20.61 -2.18
N SER A 67 -15.86 -21.59 -2.12
CA SER A 67 -14.60 -21.53 -1.40
C SER A 67 -13.52 -20.67 -2.08
N VAL A 68 -13.77 -20.19 -3.31
CA VAL A 68 -12.79 -19.43 -4.10
C VAL A 68 -13.32 -18.10 -4.64
N ASN A 69 -14.65 -17.94 -4.74
CA ASN A 69 -15.29 -16.76 -5.35
C ASN A 69 -16.03 -15.96 -4.31
N HIS A 70 -15.60 -14.69 -4.12
CA HIS A 70 -16.10 -13.81 -3.06
C HIS A 70 -16.41 -12.42 -3.61
N PHE A 71 -17.55 -11.85 -3.24
CA PHE A 71 -17.89 -10.46 -3.46
C PHE A 71 -17.88 -9.70 -2.14
N ARG A 72 -17.39 -8.47 -2.18
CA ARG A 72 -17.22 -7.60 -1.01
C ARG A 72 -17.86 -6.25 -1.27
N PHE A 73 -18.60 -5.75 -0.28
CA PHE A 73 -19.34 -4.48 -0.36
C PHE A 73 -19.24 -3.75 0.96
N GLY A 74 -18.77 -2.52 0.93
CA GLY A 74 -18.59 -1.76 2.17
C GLY A 74 -18.14 -0.34 1.96
N VAL A 75 -17.65 0.25 3.03
CA VAL A 75 -17.16 1.62 3.06
C VAL A 75 -15.94 1.72 3.95
N ASN A 76 -15.02 2.60 3.55
CA ASN A 76 -13.84 2.96 4.32
C ASN A 76 -13.87 4.48 4.55
N GLY A 77 -14.14 4.89 5.79
CA GLY A 77 -14.22 6.30 6.18
C GLY A 77 -12.96 6.76 6.90
N ILE A 78 -12.56 8.01 6.68
CA ILE A 78 -11.48 8.66 7.41
C ILE A 78 -11.99 9.94 8.07
N HIS A 79 -11.61 10.13 9.34
CA HIS A 79 -11.77 11.36 10.10
C HIS A 79 -10.39 11.84 10.57
N GLU A 80 -10.00 13.05 10.20
CA GLU A 80 -8.86 13.72 10.81
C GLU A 80 -9.29 14.45 12.07
N PHE A 81 -8.50 14.38 13.13
CA PHE A 81 -8.84 15.03 14.39
C PHE A 81 -8.84 16.55 14.23
N GLY A 82 -9.93 17.16 14.67
CA GLY A 82 -10.18 18.60 14.52
C GLY A 82 -10.78 19.03 13.18
N ALA A 83 -10.97 18.11 12.23
CA ALA A 83 -11.56 18.44 10.92
C ALA A 83 -13.08 18.62 10.98
N ASN A 84 -13.58 19.51 10.12
CA ASN A 84 -14.99 19.69 9.81
C ASN A 84 -15.15 19.75 8.28
N PRO A 85 -15.93 18.87 7.66
CA PRO A 85 -16.90 17.91 8.22
C PRO A 85 -16.25 16.71 8.94
N PHE A 86 -17.07 15.98 9.74
CA PHE A 86 -16.58 14.82 10.52
C PHE A 86 -15.88 13.76 9.67
N PHE A 87 -16.44 13.38 8.53
CA PHE A 87 -15.76 12.53 7.58
C PHE A 87 -15.05 13.39 6.51
N LEU A 88 -13.74 13.32 6.47
CA LEU A 88 -12.95 13.93 5.40
C LEU A 88 -13.27 13.25 4.06
N LYS A 89 -13.37 11.93 4.08
CA LYS A 89 -13.62 11.09 2.92
C LYS A 89 -14.26 9.77 3.32
N ALA A 90 -15.13 9.26 2.46
CA ALA A 90 -15.69 7.92 2.55
C ALA A 90 -15.51 7.22 1.20
N ASP A 91 -14.61 6.25 1.13
CA ASP A 91 -14.30 5.49 -0.06
C ASP A 91 -15.14 4.20 -0.10
N PRO A 92 -15.77 3.86 -1.22
CA PRO A 92 -16.47 2.58 -1.34
C PRO A 92 -15.47 1.42 -1.32
N VAL A 93 -15.87 0.33 -0.70
CA VAL A 93 -15.22 -0.99 -0.80
C VAL A 93 -16.15 -1.87 -1.62
N ILE A 94 -15.84 -2.08 -2.88
CA ILE A 94 -16.65 -2.88 -3.80
C ILE A 94 -15.70 -3.65 -4.69
N TYR A 95 -15.55 -4.94 -4.44
CA TYR A 95 -14.66 -5.75 -5.25
C TYR A 95 -15.06 -7.23 -5.30
N TYR A 96 -14.59 -7.87 -6.35
CA TYR A 96 -14.57 -9.31 -6.47
C TYR A 96 -13.18 -9.82 -6.06
N ASN A 97 -13.17 -10.86 -5.24
CA ASN A 97 -11.96 -11.55 -4.79
C ASN A 97 -12.05 -13.02 -5.22
N PHE A 98 -11.00 -13.50 -5.86
CA PHE A 98 -10.77 -14.89 -6.19
C PHE A 98 -9.60 -15.43 -5.37
N THR A 99 -9.79 -16.55 -4.66
CA THR A 99 -8.74 -17.23 -3.90
C THR A 99 -8.57 -18.64 -4.41
N GLY A 100 -7.69 -18.82 -5.39
CA GLY A 100 -7.48 -20.09 -6.07
C GLY A 100 -6.71 -21.11 -5.22
N LYS A 101 -7.00 -22.41 -5.43
CA LYS A 101 -6.41 -23.53 -4.66
C LYS A 101 -4.89 -23.71 -4.84
N LYS A 102 -4.29 -23.08 -5.86
CA LYS A 102 -2.86 -23.25 -6.20
C LYS A 102 -2.03 -22.00 -5.84
N GLY A 103 -2.49 -21.20 -4.88
CA GLY A 103 -1.77 -19.99 -4.43
C GLY A 103 -2.04 -18.74 -5.27
N TRP A 104 -2.93 -18.77 -6.25
CA TRP A 104 -3.35 -17.60 -6.99
C TRP A 104 -4.44 -16.85 -6.25
N THR A 105 -4.28 -15.53 -6.16
CA THR A 105 -5.35 -14.60 -5.76
C THR A 105 -5.54 -13.53 -6.82
N PHE A 106 -6.76 -13.02 -6.90
CA PHE A 106 -7.10 -11.95 -7.82
C PHE A 106 -8.17 -11.07 -7.20
N ASP A 107 -7.94 -9.76 -7.20
CA ASP A 107 -8.87 -8.74 -6.74
C ASP A 107 -9.15 -7.74 -7.86
N ILE A 108 -10.41 -7.38 -8.08
CA ILE A 108 -10.81 -6.34 -9.02
C ILE A 108 -11.92 -5.49 -8.43
N GLY A 109 -11.73 -4.16 -8.48
CA GLY A 109 -12.66 -3.17 -7.95
C GLY A 109 -11.97 -2.17 -7.03
N SER A 110 -12.65 -1.78 -5.96
CA SER A 110 -12.13 -0.92 -4.90
C SER A 110 -11.90 -1.76 -3.64
N PHE A 111 -10.65 -2.09 -3.34
CA PHE A 111 -10.25 -3.01 -2.25
C PHE A 111 -9.14 -2.42 -1.37
N PRO A 112 -8.98 -2.90 -0.11
CA PRO A 112 -8.00 -2.35 0.83
C PRO A 112 -6.56 -2.46 0.32
N ARG A 113 -5.80 -1.36 0.44
CA ARG A 113 -4.38 -1.24 0.07
C ARG A 113 -3.42 -1.76 1.14
N GLN A 114 -3.87 -1.89 2.36
CA GLN A 114 -3.01 -2.04 3.54
C GLN A 114 -1.94 -3.13 3.40
N ASP A 115 -2.34 -4.32 2.94
CA ASP A 115 -1.44 -5.47 2.82
C ASP A 115 -0.37 -5.29 1.72
N LEU A 116 -0.66 -4.46 0.72
CA LEU A 116 0.27 -4.17 -0.36
C LEU A 116 1.33 -3.16 0.06
N ILE A 117 0.94 -2.09 0.76
CA ILE A 117 1.88 -1.01 1.13
C ILE A 117 2.90 -1.45 2.17
N THR A 118 2.54 -2.36 3.07
CA THR A 118 3.47 -2.85 4.11
C THR A 118 4.68 -3.56 3.53
N ASP A 119 4.58 -4.10 2.32
CA ASP A 119 5.65 -4.83 1.64
C ASP A 119 6.57 -3.92 0.80
N TYR A 120 6.09 -2.72 0.42
CA TYR A 120 6.88 -1.81 -0.42
C TYR A 120 7.89 -0.99 0.37
N PRO A 121 9.13 -0.80 -0.17
CA PRO A 121 10.06 0.16 0.36
C PRO A 121 9.48 1.59 0.33
N ILE A 122 9.66 2.34 1.42
CA ILE A 122 9.14 3.71 1.50
C ILE A 122 9.74 4.65 0.44
N ALA A 123 10.90 4.31 -0.08
CA ALA A 123 11.51 5.00 -1.22
C ALA A 123 10.62 5.01 -2.46
N LEU A 124 9.76 4.01 -2.64
CA LEU A 124 8.83 3.88 -3.76
C LEU A 124 7.40 4.28 -3.40
N LEU A 125 6.91 3.82 -2.24
CA LEU A 125 5.57 4.14 -1.74
C LEU A 125 5.67 4.60 -0.28
N ASN A 126 5.42 5.88 -0.03
CA ASN A 126 5.48 6.44 1.31
C ASN A 126 4.25 6.04 2.15
N ASP A 127 4.39 6.12 3.45
CA ASP A 127 3.39 5.67 4.42
C ASP A 127 2.15 6.57 4.54
N THR A 128 2.16 7.79 4.00
CA THR A 128 0.97 8.65 3.96
C THR A 128 -0.16 8.06 3.11
N LEU A 129 0.16 7.16 2.17
CA LEU A 129 -0.85 6.42 1.42
C LEU A 129 -1.73 5.55 2.33
N LEU A 130 -1.21 5.06 3.45
CA LEU A 130 -2.00 4.32 4.46
C LEU A 130 -3.07 5.21 5.11
N TYR A 131 -2.79 6.51 5.25
CA TYR A 131 -3.70 7.46 5.88
C TYR A 131 -4.80 7.88 4.91
N TYR A 132 -4.44 8.35 3.71
CA TYR A 132 -5.33 9.09 2.83
C TYR A 132 -5.81 8.33 1.59
N ARG A 133 -5.18 7.21 1.25
CA ARG A 133 -5.56 6.36 0.11
C ARG A 133 -5.68 4.89 0.54
N PRO A 134 -6.69 4.58 1.37
CA PRO A 134 -6.81 3.27 2.01
C PRO A 134 -7.13 2.14 1.02
N ASN A 135 -7.70 2.46 -0.15
CA ASN A 135 -8.09 1.49 -1.15
C ASN A 135 -7.27 1.63 -2.43
N ILE A 136 -7.04 0.52 -3.10
CA ILE A 136 -6.70 0.43 -4.51
C ILE A 136 -8.01 0.46 -5.29
N GLN A 137 -8.04 1.22 -6.38
CA GLN A 137 -9.15 1.22 -7.33
C GLN A 137 -8.64 0.64 -8.66
N GLY A 138 -8.76 -0.67 -8.82
CA GLY A 138 -8.18 -1.33 -9.97
C GLY A 138 -8.18 -2.84 -9.88
N LEU A 139 -7.02 -3.44 -10.11
CA LEU A 139 -6.85 -4.88 -10.00
C LEU A 139 -5.51 -5.24 -9.33
N LEU A 140 -5.50 -6.39 -8.68
CA LEU A 140 -4.32 -7.00 -8.12
C LEU A 140 -4.38 -8.50 -8.40
N THR A 141 -3.26 -9.07 -8.78
CA THR A 141 -3.08 -10.52 -8.79
C THR A 141 -1.82 -10.88 -8.02
N SER A 142 -1.88 -11.95 -7.24
CA SER A 142 -0.70 -12.50 -6.61
C SER A 142 -0.63 -14.02 -6.74
N TYR A 143 0.59 -14.50 -6.71
CA TYR A 143 0.90 -15.92 -6.68
C TYR A 143 1.80 -16.22 -5.48
N GLN A 144 1.38 -17.14 -4.63
CA GLN A 144 2.12 -17.62 -3.47
C GLN A 144 2.50 -19.08 -3.64
N SER A 145 3.77 -19.39 -3.43
CA SER A 145 4.31 -20.75 -3.46
C SER A 145 5.32 -20.96 -2.33
N PRO A 146 5.81 -22.18 -2.08
CA PRO A 146 6.94 -22.40 -1.16
C PRO A 146 8.22 -21.63 -1.55
N TRP A 147 8.37 -21.29 -2.84
CA TRP A 147 9.53 -20.58 -3.38
C TRP A 147 9.39 -19.05 -3.29
N GLY A 148 8.27 -18.53 -2.79
CA GLY A 148 8.05 -17.11 -2.62
C GLY A 148 6.68 -16.61 -3.06
N LYS A 149 6.58 -15.30 -3.13
CA LYS A 149 5.37 -14.57 -3.51
C LYS A 149 5.68 -13.57 -4.62
N GLU A 150 4.78 -13.46 -5.58
CA GLU A 150 4.78 -12.44 -6.63
C GLU A 150 3.45 -11.71 -6.63
N THR A 151 3.46 -10.39 -6.79
CA THR A 151 2.26 -9.54 -6.81
C THR A 151 2.39 -8.51 -7.92
N ILE A 152 1.34 -8.37 -8.74
CA ILE A 152 1.22 -7.35 -9.78
C ILE A 152 -0.10 -6.61 -9.54
N TRP A 153 -0.09 -5.30 -9.67
CA TRP A 153 -1.28 -4.49 -9.40
C TRP A 153 -1.32 -3.21 -10.23
N ILE A 154 -2.51 -2.67 -10.41
CA ILE A 154 -2.77 -1.35 -10.97
C ILE A 154 -3.80 -0.62 -10.12
N ASP A 155 -3.57 0.67 -9.89
CA ASP A 155 -4.43 1.54 -9.09
C ASP A 155 -4.72 2.85 -9.85
N TRP A 156 -5.97 3.09 -10.21
CA TRP A 156 -6.41 4.37 -10.76
C TRP A 156 -6.52 5.40 -9.63
N VAL A 157 -5.61 6.36 -9.64
CA VAL A 157 -5.54 7.42 -8.61
C VAL A 157 -6.33 8.66 -8.99
N SER A 158 -6.53 8.89 -10.29
CA SER A 158 -7.36 9.96 -10.85
C SER A 158 -7.93 9.57 -12.20
N ARG A 159 -9.20 9.88 -12.40
CA ARG A 159 -9.88 9.73 -13.70
C ARG A 159 -9.69 10.99 -14.53
N GLN A 160 -9.42 10.85 -15.83
CA GLN A 160 -9.41 11.99 -16.76
C GLN A 160 -10.78 12.66 -16.84
N THR A 161 -10.81 13.96 -16.65
CA THR A 161 -11.94 14.85 -16.93
C THR A 161 -11.49 16.00 -17.80
N ALA A 162 -12.35 16.99 -18.04
CA ALA A 162 -11.96 18.21 -18.73
C ALA A 162 -10.79 18.93 -18.01
N THR A 163 -10.73 18.87 -16.69
CA THR A 163 -9.76 19.58 -15.83
C THR A 163 -8.85 18.68 -15.03
N ASP A 164 -9.27 17.44 -14.74
CA ASP A 164 -8.47 16.50 -13.97
C ASP A 164 -7.59 15.65 -14.88
N ARG A 165 -6.37 15.40 -14.46
CA ARG A 165 -5.40 14.56 -15.17
C ARG A 165 -5.74 13.09 -14.97
N GLU A 166 -5.51 12.25 -15.98
CA GLU A 166 -5.52 10.81 -15.79
C GLU A 166 -4.26 10.38 -15.07
N GLN A 167 -4.43 9.63 -13.98
CA GLN A 167 -3.31 9.07 -13.23
C GLN A 167 -3.62 7.64 -12.80
N PHE A 168 -2.68 6.74 -13.05
CA PHE A 168 -2.68 5.41 -12.45
C PHE A 168 -1.27 4.97 -12.08
N ILE A 169 -1.19 4.12 -11.07
CA ILE A 169 0.06 3.49 -10.63
C ILE A 169 0.00 2.03 -11.04
N PHE A 170 1.01 1.58 -11.77
CA PHE A 170 1.28 0.17 -11.99
C PHE A 170 2.41 -0.27 -11.05
N GLY A 171 2.29 -1.43 -10.43
CA GLY A 171 3.32 -1.97 -9.56
C GLY A 171 3.48 -3.47 -9.68
N ALA A 172 4.68 -3.92 -9.36
CA ALA A 172 5.04 -5.32 -9.21
C ALA A 172 6.00 -5.48 -8.04
N SER A 173 5.81 -6.52 -7.24
CA SER A 173 6.70 -6.84 -6.13
C SER A 173 6.77 -8.34 -5.90
N GLY A 174 7.94 -8.81 -5.48
CA GLY A 174 8.10 -10.22 -5.18
C GLY A 174 9.25 -10.50 -4.22
N LYS A 175 9.14 -11.66 -3.56
CA LYS A 175 10.20 -12.25 -2.73
C LYS A 175 10.38 -13.69 -3.18
N TYR A 176 11.58 -14.03 -3.62
CA TYR A 176 11.97 -15.36 -4.06
C TYR A 176 12.91 -16.01 -3.06
N LEU A 177 12.64 -17.28 -2.72
CA LEU A 177 13.38 -18.11 -1.77
C LEU A 177 14.04 -19.26 -2.54
N PRO A 178 15.32 -19.18 -2.95
CA PRO A 178 16.01 -20.26 -3.67
C PRO A 178 16.02 -21.57 -2.89
N ASN A 179 16.06 -21.47 -1.57
CA ASN A 179 15.83 -22.56 -0.63
C ASN A 179 14.81 -22.13 0.42
N PRO A 180 13.58 -22.67 0.41
CA PRO A 180 12.54 -22.29 1.37
C PRO A 180 12.92 -22.46 2.85
N SER A 181 13.85 -23.35 3.17
CA SER A 181 14.37 -23.57 4.52
C SER A 181 15.64 -22.77 4.83
N GLY A 182 16.23 -22.13 3.82
CA GLY A 182 17.44 -21.33 3.95
C GLY A 182 17.14 -19.90 4.41
N PRO A 183 18.19 -19.15 4.77
CA PRO A 183 18.02 -17.75 5.12
C PRO A 183 18.02 -16.82 3.90
N PHE A 184 18.54 -17.25 2.76
CA PHE A 184 18.76 -16.40 1.60
C PHE A 184 17.43 -16.13 0.86
N PHE A 185 17.23 -14.87 0.47
CA PHE A 185 16.13 -14.45 -0.40
C PHE A 185 16.56 -13.35 -1.38
N LEU A 186 15.78 -13.21 -2.44
CA LEU A 186 15.87 -12.12 -3.40
C LEU A 186 14.52 -11.41 -3.42
N SER A 187 14.53 -10.08 -3.30
CA SER A 187 13.32 -9.25 -3.40
C SER A 187 13.44 -8.26 -4.55
N HIS A 188 12.31 -7.93 -5.14
CA HIS A 188 12.20 -6.87 -6.13
C HIS A 188 10.91 -6.08 -5.95
N TYR A 189 10.99 -4.81 -6.33
CA TYR A 189 9.89 -3.86 -6.25
C TYR A 189 9.95 -2.95 -7.46
N PHE A 190 8.80 -2.73 -8.06
CA PHE A 190 8.65 -1.82 -9.18
C PHE A 190 7.39 -1.00 -9.03
N MET A 191 7.45 0.27 -9.39
CA MET A 191 6.32 1.20 -9.40
C MET A 191 6.49 2.17 -10.56
N LEU A 192 5.43 2.37 -11.35
CA LEU A 192 5.35 3.35 -12.42
C LEU A 192 4.06 4.15 -12.28
N LEU A 193 4.17 5.46 -12.12
CA LEU A 193 3.08 6.41 -12.24
C LEU A 193 2.95 6.85 -13.69
N HIS A 194 1.79 6.57 -14.29
CA HIS A 194 1.35 7.24 -15.50
C HIS A 194 0.58 8.50 -15.11
N ASP A 195 1.03 9.65 -15.56
CA ASP A 195 0.41 10.95 -15.30
C ASP A 195 0.19 11.66 -16.64
N ALA A 196 -0.93 11.34 -17.29
CA ALA A 196 -1.36 11.97 -18.53
C ALA A 196 -2.01 13.34 -18.26
N GLY A 197 -2.17 14.14 -19.31
CA GLY A 197 -2.85 15.44 -19.21
C GLY A 197 -4.35 15.32 -18.94
N ALA A 198 -4.97 16.47 -18.64
CA ALA A 198 -6.43 16.63 -18.63
C ALA A 198 -7.01 16.55 -20.06
N GLY A 199 -8.33 16.39 -20.16
CA GLY A 199 -9.01 16.35 -21.46
C GLY A 199 -8.92 17.68 -22.24
N ILE A 200 -8.80 18.80 -21.52
CA ILE A 200 -8.49 20.11 -22.09
C ILE A 200 -7.01 20.38 -21.82
N LEU A 201 -6.20 20.45 -22.87
CA LEU A 201 -4.79 20.78 -22.76
C LEU A 201 -4.62 22.24 -22.29
N LEU A 202 -4.10 22.41 -21.08
CA LEU A 202 -3.73 23.71 -20.55
C LEU A 202 -2.28 24.06 -20.96
N PRO A 203 -1.93 25.35 -21.12
CA PRO A 203 -0.55 25.76 -21.29
C PRO A 203 0.30 25.22 -20.12
N ASN A 204 1.43 24.62 -20.44
CA ASN A 204 2.34 24.00 -19.47
C ASN A 204 1.82 22.72 -18.78
N ASP A 205 0.84 22.05 -19.37
CA ASP A 205 0.36 20.74 -18.93
C ASP A 205 1.08 19.62 -19.70
N TYR A 206 2.08 19.00 -19.10
CA TYR A 206 2.92 17.98 -19.74
C TYR A 206 2.65 16.61 -19.15
N ILE A 207 2.76 15.57 -20.01
CA ILE A 207 2.74 14.17 -19.56
C ILE A 207 4.02 13.91 -18.73
N ARG A 208 3.86 13.29 -17.59
CA ARG A 208 4.95 12.92 -16.69
C ARG A 208 5.14 11.43 -16.64
N ASP A 209 6.37 10.99 -16.85
CA ASP A 209 6.79 9.62 -16.60
C ASP A 209 7.56 9.62 -15.27
N ASN A 210 7.03 8.95 -14.27
CA ASN A 210 7.61 8.88 -12.93
C ASN A 210 7.48 7.47 -12.38
N GLY A 211 8.60 6.85 -12.10
CA GLY A 211 8.60 5.48 -11.59
C GLY A 211 9.96 5.07 -11.07
N GLY A 212 10.01 3.91 -10.42
CA GLY A 212 11.25 3.38 -9.89
C GLY A 212 11.16 1.92 -9.56
N GLY A 213 12.31 1.33 -9.31
CA GLY A 213 12.41 -0.05 -8.89
C GLY A 213 13.64 -0.33 -8.06
N GLN A 214 13.56 -1.42 -7.31
CA GLN A 214 14.64 -1.93 -6.49
C GLN A 214 14.77 -3.43 -6.68
N ILE A 215 16.00 -3.92 -6.69
CA ILE A 215 16.32 -5.34 -6.60
C ILE A 215 17.29 -5.49 -5.44
N ARG A 216 16.97 -6.38 -4.50
CA ARG A 216 17.76 -6.61 -3.28
C ARG A 216 18.02 -8.09 -3.08
N VAL A 217 19.14 -8.40 -2.49
CA VAL A 217 19.47 -9.73 -1.95
C VAL A 217 19.45 -9.62 -0.43
N GLY A 218 18.97 -10.64 0.26
CA GLY A 218 18.82 -10.59 1.70
C GLY A 218 19.00 -11.94 2.40
N LEU A 219 19.16 -11.83 3.70
CA LEU A 219 19.23 -12.95 4.65
C LEU A 219 18.15 -12.78 5.71
N ASP A 220 17.40 -13.84 5.96
CA ASP A 220 16.34 -13.91 6.96
C ASP A 220 16.72 -14.95 8.02
N PHE A 221 17.03 -14.45 9.20
CA PHE A 221 17.35 -15.26 10.39
C PHE A 221 16.23 -15.21 11.43
N SER A 222 15.02 -14.80 11.04
CA SER A 222 13.85 -14.76 11.92
C SER A 222 13.60 -16.14 12.53
N HIS A 223 13.38 -16.15 13.85
CA HIS A 223 13.21 -17.37 14.65
C HIS A 223 14.41 -18.36 14.61
N LYS A 224 15.55 -17.96 14.05
CA LYS A 224 16.80 -18.78 14.04
C LYS A 224 17.80 -18.29 15.06
N THR A 225 17.53 -17.18 15.75
CA THR A 225 18.31 -16.58 16.82
C THR A 225 17.40 -16.34 18.03
N PHE A 226 17.88 -15.63 19.05
CA PHE A 226 17.01 -15.17 20.16
C PHE A 226 16.03 -14.06 19.76
N LEU A 227 16.18 -13.49 18.56
CA LEU A 227 15.28 -12.47 18.01
C LEU A 227 14.06 -13.12 17.35
N ASP A 228 12.91 -12.47 17.48
CA ASP A 228 11.70 -12.90 16.79
C ASP A 228 11.81 -12.65 15.29
N SER A 229 12.46 -11.53 14.90
CA SER A 229 12.77 -11.25 13.50
C SER A 229 14.18 -10.67 13.38
N LEU A 230 14.90 -11.11 12.35
CA LEU A 230 16.19 -10.54 11.94
C LEU A 230 16.32 -10.70 10.43
N THR A 231 16.22 -9.58 9.71
CA THR A 231 16.46 -9.54 8.26
C THR A 231 17.48 -8.48 7.91
N ILE A 232 18.35 -8.80 6.97
CA ILE A 232 19.33 -7.87 6.40
C ILE A 232 19.20 -8.00 4.89
N GLU A 233 19.01 -6.89 4.19
CA GLU A 233 18.99 -6.89 2.72
C GLU A 233 19.70 -5.67 2.15
N ALA A 234 20.25 -5.82 0.95
CA ALA A 234 20.92 -4.75 0.22
C ALA A 234 20.76 -4.93 -1.29
N GLY A 235 20.82 -3.81 -2.02
CA GLY A 235 20.68 -3.87 -3.47
C GLY A 235 20.76 -2.53 -4.16
N GLY A 236 20.25 -2.49 -5.38
CA GLY A 236 20.20 -1.31 -6.22
C GLY A 236 18.81 -0.72 -6.33
N MET A 237 18.78 0.58 -6.51
CA MET A 237 17.58 1.37 -6.85
C MET A 237 17.83 2.16 -8.13
N ILE A 238 16.82 2.25 -8.99
CA ILE A 238 16.77 3.12 -10.15
C ILE A 238 15.42 3.82 -10.21
N SER A 239 15.39 5.08 -10.67
CA SER A 239 14.14 5.76 -11.05
C SER A 239 14.14 6.17 -12.52
N LEU A 240 12.94 6.46 -13.02
CA LEU A 240 12.66 7.01 -14.34
C LEU A 240 11.88 8.29 -14.13
N GLU A 241 12.43 9.43 -14.54
CA GLU A 241 11.87 10.74 -14.29
C GLU A 241 11.91 11.58 -15.56
N ARG A 242 10.75 12.05 -16.03
CA ARG A 242 10.66 12.88 -17.24
C ARG A 242 9.36 13.68 -17.25
N GLU A 243 9.43 14.95 -17.64
CA GLU A 243 8.30 15.71 -18.19
C GLU A 243 8.46 15.80 -19.72
N ARG A 244 7.55 15.15 -20.46
CA ARG A 244 7.66 15.05 -21.92
C ARG A 244 7.58 16.42 -22.56
N GLY A 245 8.54 16.73 -23.43
CA GLY A 245 8.66 18.04 -24.08
C GLY A 245 9.42 19.11 -23.27
N ILE A 246 9.74 18.85 -22.00
CA ILE A 246 10.50 19.78 -21.13
C ILE A 246 11.85 19.20 -20.74
N THR A 247 11.88 17.97 -20.23
CA THR A 247 13.10 17.31 -19.78
C THR A 247 13.38 16.04 -20.58
N GLY A 248 14.66 15.69 -20.74
CA GLY A 248 15.07 14.37 -21.19
C GLY A 248 14.77 13.32 -20.10
N LEU A 249 14.77 12.06 -20.50
CA LEU A 249 14.63 10.94 -19.55
C LEU A 249 15.84 10.89 -18.61
N GLN A 250 15.60 11.07 -17.33
CA GLN A 250 16.58 10.92 -16.27
C GLN A 250 16.43 9.56 -15.61
N THR A 251 17.55 8.91 -15.31
CA THR A 251 17.57 7.58 -14.69
C THR A 251 18.53 7.55 -13.49
N PRO A 252 18.22 8.30 -12.41
CA PRO A 252 19.03 8.27 -11.20
C PRO A 252 19.18 6.85 -10.65
N LYS A 253 20.37 6.55 -10.11
CA LYS A 253 20.70 5.25 -9.54
C LYS A 253 21.26 5.40 -8.13
N GLY A 254 21.03 4.38 -7.30
CA GLY A 254 21.56 4.36 -5.95
C GLY A 254 21.66 2.95 -5.39
N PHE A 255 22.39 2.87 -4.29
CA PHE A 255 22.48 1.70 -3.43
C PHE A 255 21.51 1.85 -2.27
N VAL A 256 20.84 0.77 -1.90
CA VAL A 256 19.96 0.68 -0.74
C VAL A 256 20.35 -0.50 0.14
N ALA A 257 20.24 -0.32 1.45
CA ALA A 257 20.34 -1.41 2.42
C ALA A 257 19.30 -1.24 3.51
N GLU A 258 18.82 -2.34 4.04
CA GLU A 258 17.85 -2.38 5.13
C GLU A 258 18.26 -3.44 6.15
N LEU A 259 18.19 -3.06 7.43
CA LEU A 259 18.28 -3.96 8.57
C LEU A 259 16.95 -3.87 9.33
N PHE A 260 16.34 -5.00 9.62
CA PHE A 260 15.21 -5.08 10.53
C PHE A 260 15.47 -6.14 11.59
N LEU A 261 15.26 -5.76 12.84
CA LEU A 261 15.29 -6.68 13.96
C LEU A 261 14.12 -6.39 14.91
N ASN A 262 13.59 -7.45 15.49
CA ASN A 262 12.52 -7.38 16.47
C ASN A 262 12.73 -8.40 17.57
N HIS A 263 12.49 -7.98 18.80
CA HIS A 263 12.44 -8.86 19.96
C HIS A 263 11.31 -8.44 20.89
N ARG A 264 10.31 -9.31 21.05
CA ARG A 264 9.11 -9.07 21.86
C ARG A 264 8.39 -7.76 21.43
N HIS A 265 8.46 -6.74 22.28
CA HIS A 265 7.80 -5.45 22.08
C HIS A 265 8.67 -4.40 21.38
N PHE A 266 9.94 -4.67 21.17
CA PHE A 266 10.90 -3.73 20.62
C PHE A 266 11.36 -4.14 19.24
N GLY A 267 11.33 -3.20 18.31
CA GLY A 267 11.87 -3.34 16.97
C GLY A 267 12.84 -2.21 16.65
N LEU A 268 13.75 -2.49 15.74
CA LEU A 268 14.63 -1.50 15.14
C LEU A 268 14.67 -1.76 13.64
N LYS A 269 14.48 -0.69 12.87
CA LYS A 269 14.59 -0.73 11.41
C LYS A 269 15.55 0.37 10.97
N ASP A 270 16.56 0.02 10.20
CA ASP A 270 17.51 0.95 9.63
C ASP A 270 17.46 0.87 8.10
N ASN A 271 17.31 2.02 7.45
CA ASN A 271 17.25 2.14 5.99
C ASN A 271 18.35 3.09 5.54
N PHE A 272 19.30 2.57 4.78
CA PHE A 272 20.41 3.31 4.22
C PHE A 272 20.24 3.50 2.72
N TYR A 273 20.56 4.70 2.24
CA TYR A 273 20.60 5.04 0.82
C TYR A 273 21.85 5.87 0.49
N ALA A 274 22.48 5.53 -0.63
CA ALA A 274 23.54 6.34 -1.22
C ALA A 274 23.43 6.31 -2.77
N GLY A 275 23.33 7.49 -3.41
CA GLY A 275 23.13 7.56 -4.85
C GLY A 275 22.99 8.95 -5.43
N GLN A 276 22.24 9.05 -6.51
CA GLN A 276 22.09 10.28 -7.30
C GLN A 276 20.91 11.16 -6.86
N GLY A 277 20.07 10.66 -5.98
CA GLY A 277 18.81 11.30 -5.58
C GLY A 277 17.65 10.94 -6.52
N HIS A 278 16.48 10.63 -5.94
CA HIS A 278 15.28 10.21 -6.64
C HIS A 278 14.11 11.13 -6.32
N HIS A 279 13.33 11.55 -7.33
CA HIS A 279 12.17 12.41 -7.16
C HIS A 279 10.89 11.66 -7.55
N LEU A 280 10.54 10.65 -6.75
CA LEU A 280 9.35 9.83 -6.96
C LEU A 280 8.12 10.47 -6.30
N THR A 281 7.05 10.65 -7.07
CA THR A 281 5.81 11.31 -6.62
C THR A 281 5.20 10.65 -5.38
N TYR A 282 5.22 9.32 -5.33
CA TYR A 282 4.68 8.54 -4.21
C TYR A 282 5.76 7.99 -3.27
N GLY A 283 7.04 8.26 -3.54
CA GLY A 283 8.16 7.88 -2.69
C GLY A 283 8.40 8.84 -1.53
N ASP A 284 9.23 8.42 -0.60
CA ASP A 284 9.71 9.31 0.46
C ASP A 284 10.74 10.29 -0.12
N TYR A 285 10.47 11.59 0.05
CA TYR A 285 11.27 12.67 -0.53
C TYR A 285 12.69 12.79 0.05
N PHE A 286 13.01 12.18 1.19
CA PHE A 286 14.38 12.11 1.69
C PHE A 286 15.31 11.38 0.72
N TYR A 287 14.78 10.47 -0.11
CA TYR A 287 15.57 9.82 -1.16
C TYR A 287 15.99 10.75 -2.31
N SER A 288 15.54 12.00 -2.33
CA SER A 288 16.10 13.05 -3.21
C SER A 288 17.51 13.51 -2.80
N LYS A 289 17.93 13.20 -1.56
CA LYS A 289 19.30 13.43 -1.09
C LYS A 289 20.22 12.36 -1.66
N LYS A 290 21.50 12.68 -1.86
CA LYS A 290 22.53 11.74 -2.35
C LYS A 290 22.94 10.71 -1.32
N LEU A 291 22.82 11.05 -0.04
CA LEU A 291 23.08 10.18 1.10
C LEU A 291 21.97 10.39 2.11
N TYR A 292 21.38 9.29 2.57
CA TYR A 292 20.28 9.32 3.52
C TYR A 292 20.29 8.06 4.38
N ASN A 293 20.03 8.23 5.67
CA ASN A 293 19.76 7.15 6.59
C ASN A 293 18.51 7.44 7.41
N ARG A 294 17.67 6.43 7.60
CA ARG A 294 16.52 6.45 8.50
C ARG A 294 16.64 5.33 9.49
N LEU A 295 16.67 5.69 10.77
CA LEU A 295 16.63 4.75 11.88
C LEU A 295 15.27 4.87 12.59
N ASP A 296 14.50 3.78 12.59
CA ASP A 296 13.23 3.66 13.30
C ASP A 296 13.41 2.83 14.56
N ILE A 297 13.06 3.38 15.72
CA ILE A 297 12.91 2.65 16.98
C ILE A 297 11.42 2.40 17.19
N ILE A 298 11.04 1.14 17.30
CA ILE A 298 9.64 0.71 17.34
C ILE A 298 9.37 0.10 18.73
N TYR A 299 8.33 0.59 19.39
CA TYR A 299 7.83 0.01 20.63
C TYR A 299 6.36 -0.35 20.48
N THR A 300 6.03 -1.63 20.66
CA THR A 300 4.68 -2.18 20.51
C THR A 300 4.17 -2.69 21.87
N PRO A 301 3.66 -1.79 22.76
CA PRO A 301 3.19 -2.18 24.09
C PRO A 301 1.94 -3.06 24.09
N PHE A 302 1.11 -2.93 23.05
CA PHE A 302 -0.15 -3.68 22.98
C PHE A 302 -0.14 -4.62 21.79
N ILE A 303 -0.17 -5.91 22.09
CA ILE A 303 -0.53 -6.97 21.15
C ILE A 303 -1.56 -7.81 21.89
N TYR A 304 -2.84 -7.53 21.68
CA TYR A 304 -3.91 -8.23 22.36
C TYR A 304 -5.01 -8.60 21.37
N ASN A 305 -5.19 -9.90 21.14
CA ASN A 305 -6.11 -10.42 20.15
C ASN A 305 -5.91 -9.73 18.78
N ASN A 306 -6.88 -8.91 18.39
CA ASN A 306 -6.94 -8.22 17.09
C ASN A 306 -6.50 -6.76 17.18
N ILE A 307 -5.94 -6.32 18.30
CA ILE A 307 -5.49 -4.94 18.51
C ILE A 307 -3.97 -4.91 18.56
N ARG A 308 -3.36 -4.00 17.82
CA ARG A 308 -1.93 -3.73 17.88
C ARG A 308 -1.70 -2.23 17.93
N GLY A 309 -0.99 -1.77 18.97
CA GLY A 309 -0.58 -0.38 19.13
C GLY A 309 0.93 -0.26 19.12
N SER A 310 1.47 0.62 18.28
CA SER A 310 2.92 0.82 18.13
C SER A 310 3.29 2.29 18.16
N PHE A 311 4.32 2.62 18.91
CA PHE A 311 5.03 3.90 18.86
C PHE A 311 6.26 3.72 17.98
N ILE A 312 6.51 4.66 17.08
CA ILE A 312 7.64 4.66 16.17
C ILE A 312 8.34 6.01 16.29
N LEU A 313 9.62 5.98 16.66
CA LEU A 313 10.49 7.15 16.68
C LEU A 313 11.49 6.99 15.54
N SER A 314 11.40 7.86 14.54
CA SER A 314 12.27 7.84 13.37
C SER A 314 13.25 9.01 13.40
N PHE A 315 14.51 8.73 13.09
CA PHE A 315 15.57 9.71 12.92
C PHE A 315 16.00 9.71 11.46
N HIS A 316 15.90 10.87 10.83
CA HIS A 316 16.28 11.07 9.43
C HIS A 316 17.60 11.80 9.38
N GLN A 317 18.59 11.20 8.75
CA GLN A 317 19.95 11.72 8.67
C GLN A 317 20.32 11.95 7.20
N SER A 318 20.75 13.16 6.89
CA SER A 318 21.27 13.52 5.56
C SER A 318 22.44 14.51 5.73
N PRO A 319 23.33 14.64 4.72
CA PRO A 319 24.45 15.58 4.80
C PRO A 319 24.00 17.00 5.16
N GLY A 320 24.60 17.56 6.18
CA GLY A 320 24.26 18.88 6.69
C GLY A 320 23.02 18.93 7.59
N ASN A 321 22.31 17.81 7.78
CA ASN A 321 21.16 17.75 8.66
C ASN A 321 21.02 16.36 9.33
N LEU A 322 21.24 16.32 10.65
CA LEU A 322 21.12 15.13 11.49
C LEU A 322 19.98 15.25 12.51
N GLY A 323 19.17 16.31 12.43
CA GLY A 323 18.19 16.64 13.46
C GLY A 323 16.73 16.45 13.05
N ASP A 324 16.45 15.85 11.90
CA ASP A 324 15.10 15.56 11.46
C ASP A 324 14.56 14.33 12.18
N SER A 325 13.34 14.42 12.70
CA SER A 325 12.70 13.34 13.43
C SER A 325 11.21 13.21 13.09
N GLN A 326 10.68 12.01 13.30
CA GLN A 326 9.26 11.72 13.19
C GLN A 326 8.83 10.90 14.40
N GLN A 327 7.72 11.27 15.01
CA GLN A 327 7.09 10.53 16.11
C GLN A 327 5.73 10.04 15.64
N ALA A 328 5.58 8.74 15.50
CA ALA A 328 4.31 8.17 15.07
C ALA A 328 3.73 7.23 16.12
N PHE A 329 2.41 7.29 16.28
CA PHE A 329 1.62 6.28 16.96
C PHE A 329 0.64 5.68 15.98
N ARG A 330 0.55 4.34 15.96
CA ARG A 330 -0.36 3.60 15.09
C ARG A 330 -1.11 2.56 15.92
N LEU A 331 -2.43 2.58 15.82
CA LEU A 331 -3.33 1.62 16.43
C LEU A 331 -4.11 0.90 15.33
N THR A 332 -3.94 -0.40 15.23
CA THR A 332 -4.72 -1.23 14.30
C THR A 332 -5.66 -2.14 15.05
N TYR A 333 -6.84 -2.33 14.51
CA TYR A 333 -7.83 -3.28 15.00
C TYR A 333 -8.47 -3.99 13.81
N ASP A 334 -8.41 -5.31 13.79
CA ASP A 334 -8.99 -6.14 12.75
C ASP A 334 -9.70 -7.35 13.36
N ILE A 335 -11.02 -7.40 13.26
CA ILE A 335 -11.81 -8.53 13.79
C ILE A 335 -11.70 -9.81 12.94
N GLY A 336 -11.04 -9.71 11.77
CA GLY A 336 -11.12 -10.74 10.75
C GLY A 336 -12.54 -10.91 10.22
N ARG A 337 -12.73 -11.83 9.31
CA ARG A 337 -14.06 -12.12 8.75
C ARG A 337 -14.87 -13.01 9.68
N LYS A 338 -16.09 -12.59 10.00
CA LYS A 338 -17.02 -13.33 10.85
C LYS A 338 -18.25 -13.73 10.05
N ASN A 339 -18.53 -15.03 9.99
CA ASN A 339 -19.74 -15.53 9.35
C ASN A 339 -20.99 -15.02 10.08
N LEU A 340 -21.90 -14.37 9.34
CA LEU A 340 -23.22 -13.93 9.81
C LEU A 340 -24.27 -15.01 9.58
N VAL A 341 -24.29 -15.57 8.36
CA VAL A 341 -25.28 -16.56 7.94
C VAL A 341 -24.59 -17.61 7.07
N ARG A 342 -24.94 -18.86 7.30
CA ARG A 342 -24.63 -19.96 6.40
C ARG A 342 -25.92 -20.41 5.75
N PHE A 343 -25.97 -20.40 4.43
CA PHE A 343 -27.08 -20.96 3.70
C PHE A 343 -26.89 -22.49 3.66
N LYS A 344 -27.93 -23.21 4.03
CA LYS A 344 -27.92 -24.70 3.89
C LYS A 344 -28.24 -25.00 2.44
N ASP A 345 -27.44 -25.87 1.84
CA ASP A 345 -27.78 -26.53 0.55
C ASP A 345 -29.07 -27.32 0.65
#